data_0c37ce18b5672c486c84038c7692c81a
#
_entry.id   0c37ce18b5672c486c84038c7692c81a
#
_cell.length_a   1.000
_cell.length_b   1.000
_cell.length_c   1.000
_cell.angle_alpha   90.00
_cell.angle_beta   90.00
_cell.angle_gamma   90.00
#
_symmetry.space_group_name_H-M   'P 1'
#
loop_
_entity.id
_entity.type
_entity.pdbx_description
1 polymer ?
#
loop_
_entity_poly.entity_id
_entity_poly.type
_entity_poly.pdbx_seq_one_letter_code
_entity_poly.pdbx_strand_id
1 'polypeptide(L)'
;MYFPLIDFSLMWTSLPFVLQGLVYTLGIGFVSFVLGNLVGLLLTVLGLLDWLPLNVFIRFYLSFFRGIPALVLLFLLYFGLPYQLSALTASVICFTITSSAFIGEIYRGSLAGVSSG
;
A
#
# COMPACT_ATOMS: atom_id res chain seq x y z
N MET A 1 14.20 38.43 9.78
CA MET A 1 13.68 38.55 8.42
C MET A 1 12.60 37.53 8.17
N TYR A 2 11.49 37.96 7.69
CA TYR A 2 10.34 37.09 7.48
C TYR A 2 10.20 36.77 5.99
N PHE A 3 10.15 35.44 5.66
CA PHE A 3 9.87 34.96 4.31
C PHE A 3 8.45 34.43 4.28
N PRO A 4 7.58 34.90 3.38
CA PRO A 4 6.21 34.44 3.35
C PRO A 4 6.06 32.96 3.00
N LEU A 5 7.06 32.35 2.35
CA LEU A 5 7.03 30.94 1.99
C LEU A 5 7.71 30.04 3.03
N ILE A 6 8.56 30.60 3.88
CA ILE A 6 9.31 29.84 4.88
C ILE A 6 9.20 30.56 6.19
N ASP A 7 8.61 29.94 7.19
CA ASP A 7 8.48 30.47 8.53
C ASP A 7 9.10 29.47 9.51
N PHE A 8 10.34 29.74 9.92
CA PHE A 8 11.05 28.84 10.82
C PHE A 8 10.42 28.78 12.21
N SER A 9 9.82 29.88 12.65
CA SER A 9 9.13 29.91 13.92
C SER A 9 7.90 28.99 13.90
N LEU A 10 7.12 29.04 12.81
CA LEU A 10 5.98 28.16 12.61
C LEU A 10 6.42 26.70 12.50
N MET A 11 7.49 26.44 11.78
CA MET A 11 8.03 25.09 11.64
C MET A 11 8.42 24.51 12.99
N TRP A 12 9.09 25.29 13.81
CA TRP A 12 9.48 24.86 15.16
C TRP A 12 8.28 24.63 16.06
N THR A 13 7.31 25.54 16.01
CA THR A 13 6.08 25.44 16.81
C THR A 13 5.23 24.23 16.37
N SER A 14 5.27 23.90 15.09
CA SER A 14 4.50 22.77 14.53
C SER A 14 5.19 21.43 14.71
N LEU A 15 6.44 21.41 15.18
CA LEU A 15 7.21 20.17 15.29
C LEU A 15 6.51 19.06 16.08
N PRO A 16 5.84 19.33 17.22
CA PRO A 16 5.11 18.28 17.93
C PRO A 16 4.02 17.62 17.06
N PHE A 17 3.33 18.41 16.25
CA PHE A 17 2.31 17.86 15.33
C PHE A 17 2.93 17.00 14.26
N VAL A 18 4.09 17.43 13.73
CA VAL A 18 4.82 16.66 12.71
C VAL A 18 5.30 15.34 13.32
N LEU A 19 5.78 15.36 14.56
CA LEU A 19 6.22 14.14 15.23
C LEU A 19 5.07 13.18 15.48
N GLN A 20 3.88 13.67 15.83
CA GLN A 20 2.70 12.83 15.92
C GLN A 20 2.36 12.20 14.57
N GLY A 21 2.45 12.98 13.49
CA GLY A 21 2.23 12.46 12.15
C GLY A 21 3.23 11.37 11.78
N LEU A 22 4.48 11.52 12.22
CA LEU A 22 5.51 10.52 12.01
C LEU A 22 5.14 9.19 12.66
N VAL A 23 4.61 9.23 13.88
CA VAL A 23 4.16 8.01 14.58
C VAL A 23 3.06 7.31 13.78
N TYR A 24 2.06 8.06 13.30
CA TYR A 24 1.00 7.50 12.48
C TYR A 24 1.53 6.95 11.17
N THR A 25 2.46 7.66 10.53
CA THR A 25 3.05 7.22 9.27
C THR A 25 3.79 5.90 9.44
N LEU A 26 4.62 5.80 10.47
CA LEU A 26 5.36 4.58 10.76
C LEU A 26 4.42 3.43 11.13
N GLY A 27 3.38 3.71 11.92
CA GLY A 27 2.41 2.70 12.31
C GLY A 27 1.61 2.18 11.12
N ILE A 28 1.10 3.07 10.29
CA ILE A 28 0.36 2.71 9.09
C ILE A 28 1.27 1.93 8.14
N GLY A 29 2.49 2.41 7.94
CA GLY A 29 3.45 1.76 7.07
C GLY A 29 3.79 0.36 7.53
N PHE A 30 4.05 0.18 8.82
CA PHE A 30 4.39 -1.12 9.37
C PHE A 30 3.22 -2.11 9.25
N VAL A 31 2.02 -1.69 9.67
CA VAL A 31 0.84 -2.55 9.61
C VAL A 31 0.53 -2.92 8.15
N SER A 32 0.57 -1.94 7.26
CA SER A 32 0.29 -2.17 5.84
C SER A 32 1.33 -3.08 5.21
N PHE A 33 2.59 -2.92 5.59
CA PHE A 33 3.67 -3.77 5.08
C PHE A 33 3.47 -5.22 5.50
N VAL A 34 3.16 -5.45 6.78
CA VAL A 34 2.92 -6.80 7.29
C VAL A 34 1.70 -7.42 6.60
N LEU A 35 0.59 -6.70 6.55
CA LEU A 35 -0.62 -7.19 5.90
C LEU A 35 -0.40 -7.39 4.40
N GLY A 36 0.33 -6.48 3.77
CA GLY A 36 0.66 -6.61 2.35
C GLY A 36 1.50 -7.83 2.05
N ASN A 37 2.47 -8.14 2.92
CA ASN A 37 3.25 -9.36 2.80
C ASN A 37 2.38 -10.61 2.92
N LEU A 38 1.48 -10.62 3.89
CA LEU A 38 0.58 -11.76 4.09
C LEU A 38 -0.33 -11.96 2.86
N VAL A 39 -0.91 -10.88 2.36
CA VAL A 39 -1.79 -10.95 1.18
C VAL A 39 -0.98 -11.34 -0.05
N GLY A 40 0.19 -10.73 -0.25
CA GLY A 40 1.04 -11.04 -1.39
C GLY A 40 1.52 -12.49 -1.37
N LEU A 41 1.87 -12.98 -0.21
CA LEU A 41 2.28 -14.38 -0.05
C LEU A 41 1.10 -15.32 -0.33
N LEU A 42 -0.09 -14.97 0.18
CA LEU A 42 -1.31 -15.74 -0.09
C LEU A 42 -1.59 -15.83 -1.57
N LEU A 43 -1.50 -14.70 -2.28
CA LEU A 43 -1.73 -14.68 -3.74
C LEU A 43 -0.68 -15.54 -4.46
N THR A 44 0.56 -15.51 -4.00
CA THR A 44 1.63 -16.33 -4.58
C THR A 44 1.34 -17.81 -4.40
N VAL A 45 0.95 -18.21 -3.19
CA VAL A 45 0.63 -19.60 -2.89
C VAL A 45 -0.58 -20.07 -3.71
N LEU A 46 -1.61 -19.22 -3.81
CA LEU A 46 -2.79 -19.56 -4.63
C LEU A 46 -2.41 -19.72 -6.09
N GLY A 47 -1.45 -18.95 -6.57
CA GLY A 47 -0.97 -19.07 -7.95
C GLY A 47 -0.27 -20.41 -8.23
N LEU A 48 0.25 -21.07 -7.19
CA LEU A 48 0.88 -22.38 -7.35
C LEU A 48 -0.12 -23.50 -7.58
N LEU A 49 -1.41 -23.25 -7.35
CA LEU A 49 -2.44 -24.27 -7.64
C LEU A 49 -2.64 -24.52 -9.14
N ASP A 50 -2.07 -23.65 -9.98
CA ASP A 50 -2.05 -23.82 -11.43
C ASP A 50 -3.45 -23.89 -12.04
N TRP A 51 -4.41 -23.22 -11.46
CA TRP A 51 -5.78 -23.11 -11.96
C TRP A 51 -5.91 -21.84 -12.78
N LEU A 52 -6.19 -21.99 -14.07
CA LEU A 52 -6.13 -20.87 -15.02
C LEU A 52 -7.02 -19.68 -14.65
N PRO A 53 -8.32 -19.84 -14.27
CA PRO A 53 -9.12 -18.68 -13.89
C PRO A 53 -8.54 -17.92 -12.69
N LEU A 54 -8.01 -18.63 -11.72
CA LEU A 54 -7.40 -18.04 -10.55
C LEU A 54 -6.12 -17.28 -10.91
N ASN A 55 -5.29 -17.88 -11.76
CA ASN A 55 -4.05 -17.24 -12.20
C ASN A 55 -4.32 -15.98 -13.01
N VAL A 56 -5.33 -15.99 -13.86
CA VAL A 56 -5.73 -14.80 -14.61
C VAL A 56 -6.17 -13.69 -13.66
N PHE A 57 -6.97 -14.03 -12.64
CA PHE A 57 -7.42 -13.06 -11.65
C PHE A 57 -6.26 -12.47 -10.87
N ILE A 58 -5.32 -13.32 -10.43
CA ILE A 58 -4.16 -12.87 -9.67
C ILE A 58 -3.30 -11.93 -10.52
N ARG A 59 -3.03 -12.29 -11.78
CA ARG A 59 -2.26 -11.43 -12.68
C ARG A 59 -2.95 -10.08 -12.90
N PHE A 60 -4.26 -10.10 -13.06
CA PHE A 60 -5.03 -8.87 -13.21
C PHE A 60 -4.91 -8.02 -11.95
N TYR A 61 -5.06 -8.62 -10.78
CA TYR A 61 -4.95 -7.93 -9.51
C TYR A 61 -3.58 -7.28 -9.36
N LEU A 62 -2.53 -8.05 -9.58
CA LEU A 62 -1.16 -7.55 -9.42
C LEU A 62 -0.86 -6.42 -10.39
N SER A 63 -1.28 -6.58 -11.64
CA SER A 63 -1.02 -5.56 -12.67
C SER A 63 -1.85 -4.30 -12.44
N PHE A 64 -3.12 -4.47 -12.11
CA PHE A 64 -4.05 -3.36 -11.94
C PHE A 64 -3.61 -2.47 -10.77
N PHE A 65 -3.35 -3.08 -9.61
CA PHE A 65 -3.03 -2.30 -8.43
C PHE A 65 -1.59 -1.77 -8.43
N ARG A 66 -0.69 -2.36 -9.20
CA ARG A 66 0.62 -1.75 -9.42
C ARG A 66 0.54 -0.53 -10.33
N GLY A 67 -0.42 -0.53 -11.25
CA GLY A 67 -0.59 0.56 -12.19
C GLY A 67 -1.34 1.75 -11.64
N ILE A 68 -2.10 1.59 -10.56
CA ILE A 68 -2.87 2.69 -9.97
C ILE A 68 -1.99 3.43 -8.96
N PRO A 69 -1.86 4.76 -9.07
CA PRO A 69 -1.22 5.53 -8.02
C PRO A 69 -1.92 5.35 -6.68
N ALA A 70 -1.14 5.18 -5.62
CA ALA A 70 -1.70 4.95 -4.29
C ALA A 70 -2.65 6.08 -3.87
N LEU A 71 -2.35 7.30 -4.26
CA LEU A 71 -3.20 8.45 -3.92
C LEU A 71 -4.59 8.33 -4.54
N VAL A 72 -4.66 7.86 -5.79
CA VAL A 72 -5.94 7.66 -6.48
C VAL A 72 -6.74 6.58 -5.76
N LEU A 73 -6.10 5.46 -5.41
CA LEU A 73 -6.76 4.39 -4.69
C LEU A 73 -7.26 4.87 -3.31
N LEU A 74 -6.44 5.67 -2.64
CA LEU A 74 -6.83 6.24 -1.34
C LEU A 74 -8.08 7.10 -1.47
N PHE A 75 -8.14 7.95 -2.48
CA PHE A 75 -9.32 8.80 -2.70
C PHE A 75 -10.56 7.97 -3.04
N LEU A 76 -10.40 6.91 -3.83
CA LEU A 76 -11.52 6.02 -4.12
C LEU A 76 -12.06 5.36 -2.85
N LEU A 77 -11.17 4.89 -1.99
CA LEU A 77 -11.59 4.25 -0.74
C LEU A 77 -12.21 5.23 0.24
N TYR A 78 -11.68 6.45 0.29
CA TYR A 78 -12.13 7.43 1.27
C TYR A 78 -13.42 8.13 0.83
N PHE A 79 -13.50 8.47 -0.46
CA PHE A 79 -14.62 9.27 -0.98
C PHE A 79 -15.58 8.48 -1.86
N GLY A 80 -15.12 7.41 -2.49
CA GLY A 80 -15.88 6.70 -3.52
C GLY A 80 -16.79 5.59 -3.02
N LEU A 81 -16.63 5.16 -1.77
CA LEU A 81 -17.45 4.09 -1.23
C LEU A 81 -18.74 4.63 -0.62
N PRO A 82 -19.82 3.84 -0.65
CA PRO A 82 -21.07 4.22 0.03
C PRO A 82 -20.94 4.28 1.55
N TYR A 83 -19.89 3.63 2.09
CA TYR A 83 -19.59 3.69 3.52
C TYR A 83 -18.48 4.69 3.75
N GLN A 84 -18.58 5.42 4.85
CA GLN A 84 -17.53 6.35 5.20
C GLN A 84 -16.48 5.64 6.07
N LEU A 85 -15.32 5.41 5.48
CA LEU A 85 -14.18 4.87 6.22
C LEU A 85 -13.46 6.01 6.92
N SER A 86 -12.85 5.73 8.07
CA SER A 86 -11.93 6.68 8.67
C SER A 86 -10.69 6.80 7.79
N ALA A 87 -9.99 7.94 7.91
CA ALA A 87 -8.76 8.15 7.15
C ALA A 87 -7.73 7.06 7.47
N LEU A 88 -7.64 6.66 8.74
CA LEU A 88 -6.71 5.61 9.15
C LEU A 88 -7.04 4.28 8.49
N THR A 89 -8.30 3.87 8.53
CA THR A 89 -8.75 2.62 7.91
C THR A 89 -8.53 2.63 6.41
N ALA A 90 -8.91 3.72 5.74
CA ALA A 90 -8.72 3.85 4.29
C ALA A 90 -7.25 3.78 3.93
N SER A 91 -6.37 4.41 4.72
CA SER A 91 -4.93 4.39 4.47
C SER A 91 -4.36 2.99 4.62
N VAL A 92 -4.73 2.26 5.68
CA VAL A 92 -4.25 0.90 5.90
C VAL A 92 -4.69 -0.01 4.75
N ILE A 93 -5.96 0.06 4.36
CA ILE A 93 -6.47 -0.75 3.26
C ILE A 93 -5.74 -0.41 1.96
N CYS A 94 -5.60 0.88 1.66
CA CYS A 94 -4.95 1.35 0.45
C CYS A 94 -3.51 0.83 0.35
N PHE A 95 -2.73 1.04 1.40
CA PHE A 95 -1.33 0.66 1.37
C PHE A 95 -1.15 -0.85 1.47
N THR A 96 -2.06 -1.56 2.12
CA THR A 96 -2.05 -3.02 2.13
C THR A 96 -2.26 -3.58 0.73
N ILE A 97 -3.26 -3.08 0.01
CA ILE A 97 -3.54 -3.51 -1.36
C ILE A 97 -2.35 -3.20 -2.27
N THR A 98 -1.83 -1.98 -2.19
CA THR A 98 -0.70 -1.55 -3.02
C THR A 98 0.55 -2.39 -2.71
N SER A 99 0.86 -2.57 -1.43
CA SER A 99 2.01 -3.38 -1.02
C SER A 99 1.86 -4.83 -1.45
N SER A 100 0.66 -5.40 -1.31
CA SER A 100 0.42 -6.79 -1.70
C SER A 100 0.66 -7.00 -3.19
N ALA A 101 0.27 -6.03 -4.02
CA ALA A 101 0.47 -6.12 -5.47
C ALA A 101 1.96 -6.14 -5.82
N PHE A 102 2.76 -5.24 -5.23
CA PHE A 102 4.20 -5.21 -5.48
C PHE A 102 4.91 -6.42 -4.90
N ILE A 103 4.58 -6.80 -3.67
CA ILE A 103 5.22 -7.93 -2.99
C ILE A 103 4.84 -9.24 -3.68
N GLY A 104 3.58 -9.38 -4.09
CA GLY A 104 3.14 -10.57 -4.81
C GLY A 104 3.90 -10.75 -6.11
N GLU A 105 4.16 -9.66 -6.82
CA GLU A 105 4.93 -9.73 -8.06
C GLU A 105 6.40 -10.11 -7.78
N ILE A 106 6.97 -9.61 -6.70
CA ILE A 106 8.33 -9.98 -6.30
C ILE A 106 8.41 -11.48 -6.01
N TYR A 107 7.47 -12.01 -5.24
CA TYR A 107 7.45 -13.44 -4.93
C TYR A 107 7.26 -14.28 -6.19
N ARG A 108 6.34 -13.86 -7.05
CA ARG A 108 6.08 -14.59 -8.30
C ARG A 108 7.33 -14.62 -9.17
N GLY A 109 8.00 -13.48 -9.30
CA GLY A 109 9.23 -13.39 -10.08
C GLY A 109 10.35 -14.24 -9.50
N SER A 110 10.47 -14.23 -8.17
CA SER A 110 11.50 -15.01 -7.48
C SER A 110 11.28 -16.51 -7.67
N LEU A 111 10.03 -16.97 -7.57
CA LEU A 111 9.70 -18.38 -7.77
C LEU A 111 9.93 -18.81 -9.22
N ALA A 112 9.61 -17.94 -10.17
CA ALA A 112 9.86 -18.22 -11.58
C ALA A 112 11.36 -18.41 -11.84
N GLY A 113 12.20 -17.58 -11.19
CA GLY A 113 13.65 -17.73 -11.28
C GLY A 113 14.17 -19.03 -10.70
N VAL A 114 13.60 -19.47 -9.57
CA VAL A 114 13.97 -20.71 -8.94
C VAL A 114 13.60 -21.91 -9.80
N SER A 115 12.38 -21.89 -10.37
CA SER A 115 11.86 -23.02 -11.13
C SER A 115 12.59 -23.21 -12.45
N SER A 116 13.26 -22.19 -12.97
CA SER A 116 14.02 -22.28 -14.22
C SER A 116 15.45 -22.78 -13.99
N GLY A 117 15.85 -22.84 -12.74
CA GLY A 117 17.22 -23.28 -12.38
C GLY A 117 17.37 -24.78 -12.11
#